data_673b42181907a86688a64e2e09dab37a
#
_entry.id   673b42181907a86688a64e2e09dab37a
#
_cell.length_a   1.000
_cell.length_b   1.000
_cell.length_c   1.000
_cell.angle_alpha   90.00
_cell.angle_beta   90.00
_cell.angle_gamma   90.00
#
_symmetry.space_group_name_H-M   'P 1'
#
loop_
_entity.id
_entity.type
_entity.pdbx_description
1 polymer ?
#
loop_
_entity_poly.entity_id
_entity_poly.type
_entity_poly.pdbx_seq_one_letter_code
_entity_poly.pdbx_strand_id
1 'polypeptide(L)'
;MPTLLLVALCIPGISQETHAIRVVEGWQIRVEKKLLEKKPQLATEALSLVEMQLRDLVWILPEKRIEQLRRVPIVMDLDRPGIKGLQYHPDLDWLEKGGHALDLHKVVHIPQAQSYVNLKRSNVQPYVMLHEMAHAWHDQVITFKDPEIIAAYRAAVESKKYDEVLHMKRKSTRHYALTDHKEYFAEGTEAYVGTNDFYPFVRPELKEHDPQFHAILEKIWGRP
;
A
#
# COMPACT_ATOMS: atom_id res chain seq x y z
N MET A 1 -9.00 -23.24 -30.58
CA MET A 1 -8.18 -22.18 -29.99
C MET A 1 -9.11 -20.98 -29.70
N PRO A 2 -9.45 -20.63 -28.45
CA PRO A 2 -10.22 -19.44 -28.18
C PRO A 2 -9.28 -18.23 -28.18
N THR A 3 -9.59 -17.28 -29.04
CA THR A 3 -8.93 -15.98 -29.14
C THR A 3 -9.30 -15.18 -27.90
N LEU A 4 -8.34 -14.95 -27.01
CA LEU A 4 -8.49 -14.08 -25.84
C LEU A 4 -8.66 -12.64 -26.33
N LEU A 5 -9.88 -12.13 -26.28
CA LEU A 5 -10.17 -10.73 -26.55
C LEU A 5 -9.65 -9.90 -25.37
N LEU A 6 -8.52 -9.24 -25.57
CA LEU A 6 -7.95 -8.28 -24.61
C LEU A 6 -8.86 -7.03 -24.60
N VAL A 7 -9.82 -6.99 -23.70
CA VAL A 7 -10.61 -5.78 -23.47
C VAL A 7 -9.69 -4.79 -22.72
N ALA A 8 -9.11 -3.88 -23.46
CA ALA A 8 -8.42 -2.72 -22.91
C ALA A 8 -9.49 -1.79 -22.29
N LEU A 9 -9.70 -1.93 -20.98
CA LEU A 9 -10.44 -0.92 -20.20
C LEU A 9 -9.62 0.37 -20.23
N CYS A 10 -10.00 1.30 -21.08
CA CYS A 10 -9.53 2.69 -21.02
C CYS A 10 -9.98 3.32 -19.72
N ILE A 11 -9.11 3.40 -18.72
CA ILE A 11 -9.29 4.26 -17.55
C ILE A 11 -8.86 5.66 -17.99
N PRO A 12 -9.75 6.68 -17.95
CA PRO A 12 -9.37 8.04 -18.31
C PRO A 12 -8.42 8.62 -17.26
N GLY A 13 -7.33 9.22 -17.70
CA GLY A 13 -6.66 10.20 -16.88
C GLY A 13 -5.15 10.29 -16.90
N ILE A 14 -4.36 9.22 -17.04
CA ILE A 14 -2.90 9.41 -17.21
C ILE A 14 -2.58 9.40 -18.68
N SER A 15 -1.99 10.49 -19.13
CA SER A 15 -1.50 10.61 -20.50
C SER A 15 -0.60 9.40 -20.82
N GLN A 16 -1.06 8.52 -21.71
CA GLN A 16 -0.24 7.44 -22.30
C GLN A 16 1.03 8.00 -22.97
N GLU A 17 1.11 9.32 -23.09
CA GLU A 17 2.30 10.01 -23.59
C GLU A 17 3.49 9.92 -22.63
N THR A 18 3.28 9.97 -21.31
CA THR A 18 4.37 10.00 -20.32
C THR A 18 4.67 8.66 -19.67
N HIS A 19 3.72 7.72 -19.65
CA HIS A 19 3.86 6.42 -19.00
C HIS A 19 3.61 5.25 -19.94
N ALA A 20 4.34 4.16 -19.73
CA ALA A 20 4.10 2.87 -20.36
C ALA A 20 3.41 1.94 -19.36
N ILE A 21 2.43 1.16 -19.83
CA ILE A 21 1.73 0.19 -18.99
C ILE A 21 2.54 -1.11 -18.94
N ARG A 22 2.68 -1.66 -17.74
CA ARG A 22 3.15 -3.00 -17.44
C ARG A 22 2.09 -3.75 -16.65
N VAL A 23 1.94 -5.03 -16.88
CA VAL A 23 1.06 -5.89 -16.09
C VAL A 23 1.94 -6.81 -15.27
N VAL A 24 1.80 -6.75 -13.95
CA VAL A 24 2.59 -7.53 -12.98
C VAL A 24 1.63 -8.18 -11.98
N GLU A 25 1.62 -9.50 -11.89
CA GLU A 25 0.71 -10.29 -11.04
C GLU A 25 -0.79 -9.90 -11.21
N GLY A 26 -1.15 -9.36 -12.38
CA GLY A 26 -2.50 -8.88 -12.71
C GLY A 26 -2.76 -7.40 -12.38
N TRP A 27 -1.84 -6.69 -11.73
CA TRP A 27 -1.92 -5.24 -11.53
C TRP A 27 -1.43 -4.47 -12.74
N GLN A 28 -2.11 -3.36 -13.07
CA GLN A 28 -1.62 -2.38 -14.02
C GLN A 28 -0.65 -1.43 -13.33
N ILE A 29 0.60 -1.43 -13.79
CA ILE A 29 1.64 -0.51 -13.34
C ILE A 29 1.93 0.46 -14.48
N ARG A 30 1.77 1.74 -14.21
CA ARG A 30 2.11 2.84 -15.12
C ARG A 30 3.51 3.30 -14.80
N VAL A 31 4.47 2.97 -15.65
CA VAL A 31 5.89 3.27 -15.45
C VAL A 31 6.28 4.47 -16.31
N GLU A 32 6.85 5.51 -15.71
CA GLU A 32 7.33 6.70 -16.43
C GLU A 32 8.31 6.29 -17.54
N LYS A 33 8.06 6.71 -18.79
CA LYS A 33 8.94 6.39 -19.94
C LYS A 33 10.36 6.88 -19.72
N LYS A 34 10.52 8.05 -19.06
CA LYS A 34 11.83 8.59 -18.67
C LYS A 34 12.61 7.66 -17.73
N LEU A 35 11.93 6.94 -16.82
CA LEU A 35 12.56 5.92 -15.99
C LEU A 35 13.08 4.76 -16.85
N LEU A 36 12.23 4.26 -17.77
CA LEU A 36 12.59 3.15 -18.67
C LEU A 36 13.75 3.48 -19.61
N GLU A 37 13.78 4.71 -20.12
CA GLU A 37 14.78 5.15 -21.11
C GLU A 37 16.11 5.58 -20.47
N LYS A 38 16.05 6.34 -19.37
CA LYS A 38 17.26 6.93 -18.76
C LYS A 38 17.89 6.09 -17.66
N LYS A 39 17.11 5.19 -17.04
CA LYS A 39 17.54 4.35 -15.91
C LYS A 39 16.97 2.92 -16.03
N PRO A 40 17.22 2.20 -17.14
CA PRO A 40 16.59 0.90 -17.40
C PRO A 40 16.90 -0.15 -16.33
N GLN A 41 18.11 -0.18 -15.76
CA GLN A 41 18.47 -1.10 -14.69
C GLN A 41 17.67 -0.81 -13.42
N LEU A 42 17.51 0.47 -13.05
CA LEU A 42 16.69 0.87 -11.92
C LEU A 42 15.21 0.53 -12.13
N ALA A 43 14.70 0.73 -13.36
CA ALA A 43 13.34 0.34 -13.71
C ALA A 43 13.11 -1.16 -13.53
N THR A 44 14.04 -1.97 -14.03
CA THR A 44 13.99 -3.44 -13.89
C THR A 44 14.03 -3.85 -12.40
N GLU A 45 14.94 -3.29 -11.63
CA GLU A 45 15.06 -3.60 -10.21
C GLU A 45 13.80 -3.20 -9.43
N ALA A 46 13.29 -1.98 -9.63
CA ALA A 46 12.08 -1.51 -8.96
C ALA A 46 10.85 -2.35 -9.32
N LEU A 47 10.68 -2.71 -10.59
CA LEU A 47 9.59 -3.59 -11.05
C LEU A 47 9.68 -4.99 -10.45
N SER A 48 10.88 -5.57 -10.36
CA SER A 48 11.08 -6.87 -9.72
C SER A 48 10.74 -6.86 -8.24
N LEU A 49 11.01 -5.75 -7.54
CA LEU A 49 10.62 -5.59 -6.13
C LEU A 49 9.10 -5.44 -5.97
N VAL A 50 8.43 -4.71 -6.88
CA VAL A 50 6.96 -4.64 -6.92
C VAL A 50 6.39 -6.03 -7.17
N GLU A 51 6.89 -6.76 -8.17
CA GLU A 51 6.46 -8.11 -8.48
C GLU A 51 6.56 -9.05 -7.27
N MET A 52 7.69 -9.03 -6.58
CA MET A 52 7.91 -9.84 -5.38
C MET A 52 6.85 -9.54 -4.30
N GLN A 53 6.60 -8.26 -4.01
CA GLN A 53 5.61 -7.87 -2.99
C GLN A 53 4.17 -8.21 -3.40
N LEU A 54 3.80 -7.99 -4.66
CA LEU A 54 2.46 -8.35 -5.15
C LEU A 54 2.24 -9.86 -5.18
N ARG A 55 3.29 -10.64 -5.51
CA ARG A 55 3.25 -12.11 -5.48
C ARG A 55 3.02 -12.63 -4.07
N ASP A 56 3.66 -12.04 -3.05
CA ASP A 56 3.41 -12.39 -1.65
C ASP A 56 1.92 -12.20 -1.31
N LEU A 57 1.30 -11.10 -1.74
CA LEU A 57 -0.12 -10.87 -1.51
C LEU A 57 -1.00 -11.90 -2.20
N VAL A 58 -0.69 -12.28 -3.43
CA VAL A 58 -1.43 -13.32 -4.19
C VAL A 58 -1.37 -14.68 -3.47
N TRP A 59 -0.25 -15.01 -2.82
CA TRP A 59 -0.11 -16.25 -2.06
C TRP A 59 -0.85 -16.22 -0.71
N ILE A 60 -0.92 -15.06 -0.06
CA ILE A 60 -1.41 -14.96 1.32
C ILE A 60 -2.92 -14.65 1.34
N LEU A 61 -3.40 -13.78 0.47
CA LEU A 61 -4.77 -13.28 0.53
C LEU A 61 -5.74 -14.11 -0.32
N PRO A 62 -7.01 -14.25 0.11
CA PRO A 62 -8.05 -14.87 -0.69
C PRO A 62 -8.24 -14.17 -2.04
N GLU A 63 -8.50 -14.94 -3.10
CA GLU A 63 -8.63 -14.42 -4.48
C GLU A 63 -9.60 -13.23 -4.59
N LYS A 64 -10.73 -13.27 -3.89
CA LYS A 64 -11.68 -12.15 -3.84
C LYS A 64 -11.03 -10.82 -3.38
N ARG A 65 -10.07 -10.88 -2.44
CA ARG A 65 -9.35 -9.68 -1.97
C ARG A 65 -8.33 -9.23 -3.01
N ILE A 66 -7.64 -10.17 -3.62
CA ILE A 66 -6.71 -9.91 -4.72
C ILE A 66 -7.41 -9.25 -5.91
N GLU A 67 -8.59 -9.74 -6.31
CA GLU A 67 -9.39 -9.11 -7.37
C GLU A 67 -9.78 -7.65 -7.04
N GLN A 68 -10.11 -7.37 -5.77
CA GLN A 68 -10.41 -6.01 -5.32
C GLN A 68 -9.16 -5.12 -5.38
N LEU A 69 -8.03 -5.60 -4.88
CA LEU A 69 -6.76 -4.87 -4.86
C LEU A 69 -6.21 -4.62 -6.27
N ARG A 70 -6.39 -5.56 -7.22
CA ARG A 70 -5.97 -5.40 -8.62
C ARG A 70 -6.67 -4.23 -9.34
N ARG A 71 -7.78 -3.73 -8.80
CA ARG A 71 -8.45 -2.53 -9.33
C ARG A 71 -7.73 -1.23 -8.99
N VAL A 72 -6.82 -1.26 -8.02
CA VAL A 72 -6.01 -0.11 -7.61
C VAL A 72 -4.79 -0.02 -8.53
N PRO A 73 -4.69 1.02 -9.38
CA PRO A 73 -3.53 1.19 -10.25
C PRO A 73 -2.28 1.54 -9.43
N ILE A 74 -1.12 1.17 -9.93
CA ILE A 74 0.17 1.58 -9.39
C ILE A 74 0.83 2.53 -10.39
N VAL A 75 1.41 3.64 -9.91
CA VAL A 75 2.22 4.56 -10.71
C VAL A 75 3.65 4.53 -10.20
N MET A 76 4.62 4.47 -11.11
CA MET A 76 6.05 4.48 -10.79
C MET A 76 6.77 5.53 -11.60
N ASP A 77 7.32 6.53 -10.92
CA ASP A 77 8.10 7.61 -11.51
C ASP A 77 9.60 7.46 -11.23
N LEU A 78 10.42 8.06 -12.08
CA LEU A 78 11.85 8.19 -11.84
C LEU A 78 12.11 9.11 -10.64
N ASP A 79 11.51 10.30 -10.69
CA ASP A 79 11.59 11.32 -9.65
C ASP A 79 10.45 12.33 -9.84
N ARG A 80 9.48 12.30 -8.93
CA ARG A 80 8.34 13.23 -8.92
C ARG A 80 8.59 14.33 -7.91
N PRO A 81 8.84 15.59 -8.34
CA PRO A 81 9.04 16.69 -7.41
C PRO A 81 7.83 16.91 -6.47
N GLY A 82 8.12 17.23 -5.22
CA GLY A 82 7.10 17.60 -4.22
C GLY A 82 6.42 16.41 -3.53
N ILE A 83 6.55 15.18 -4.05
CA ILE A 83 5.98 13.98 -3.43
C ILE A 83 7.12 13.07 -2.98
N LYS A 84 7.09 12.59 -1.75
CA LYS A 84 8.13 11.71 -1.18
C LYS A 84 7.52 10.46 -0.57
N GLY A 85 8.25 9.34 -0.71
CA GLY A 85 7.81 8.05 -0.21
C GLY A 85 6.69 7.42 -1.04
N LEU A 86 6.54 6.10 -0.93
CA LEU A 86 5.41 5.39 -1.48
C LEU A 86 4.14 5.87 -0.77
N GLN A 87 3.06 6.14 -1.49
CA GLN A 87 1.81 6.59 -0.88
C GLN A 87 0.59 6.37 -1.77
N TYR A 88 -0.55 6.11 -1.14
CA TYR A 88 -1.86 6.16 -1.78
C TYR A 88 -2.41 7.59 -1.74
N HIS A 89 -3.07 8.04 -2.80
CA HIS A 89 -3.62 9.39 -2.92
C HIS A 89 -5.16 9.40 -2.87
N PRO A 90 -5.79 9.45 -1.68
CA PRO A 90 -7.25 9.46 -1.56
C PRO A 90 -7.89 10.81 -1.87
N ASP A 91 -7.15 11.90 -1.75
CA ASP A 91 -7.68 13.27 -1.70
C ASP A 91 -7.34 14.05 -2.98
N LEU A 92 -8.38 14.30 -3.80
CA LEU A 92 -8.25 15.06 -5.04
C LEU A 92 -7.92 16.54 -4.77
N ASP A 93 -8.51 17.12 -3.73
CA ASP A 93 -8.29 18.52 -3.35
C ASP A 93 -6.83 18.75 -2.93
N TRP A 94 -6.24 17.77 -2.23
CA TRP A 94 -4.83 17.82 -1.85
C TRP A 94 -3.92 17.81 -3.09
N LEU A 95 -4.21 16.97 -4.06
CA LEU A 95 -3.46 16.92 -5.33
C LEU A 95 -3.57 18.25 -6.07
N GLU A 96 -4.78 18.81 -6.20
CA GLU A 96 -5.03 20.06 -6.89
C GLU A 96 -4.32 21.24 -6.21
N LYS A 97 -4.48 21.42 -4.91
CA LYS A 97 -3.85 22.49 -4.12
C LYS A 97 -2.32 22.38 -4.11
N GLY A 98 -1.78 21.16 -4.16
CA GLY A 98 -0.35 20.89 -4.25
C GLY A 98 0.23 21.08 -5.66
N GLY A 99 -0.60 21.35 -6.68
CA GLY A 99 -0.17 21.41 -8.08
C GLY A 99 0.30 20.05 -8.61
N HIS A 100 -0.18 18.95 -8.02
CA HIS A 100 0.14 17.60 -8.44
C HIS A 100 -0.78 17.15 -9.57
N ALA A 101 -0.37 16.12 -10.31
CA ALA A 101 -1.18 15.55 -11.36
C ALA A 101 -2.44 14.87 -10.78
N LEU A 102 -3.62 15.27 -11.27
CA LEU A 102 -4.91 14.79 -10.74
C LEU A 102 -5.17 13.31 -11.05
N ASP A 103 -4.48 12.76 -12.02
CA ASP A 103 -4.50 11.35 -12.39
C ASP A 103 -3.79 10.43 -11.39
N LEU A 104 -3.15 11.00 -10.36
CA LEU A 104 -2.67 10.28 -9.18
C LEU A 104 -3.80 9.97 -8.18
N HIS A 105 -5.00 10.53 -8.35
CA HIS A 105 -6.13 10.26 -7.48
C HIS A 105 -6.48 8.77 -7.47
N LYS A 106 -6.58 8.18 -6.28
CA LYS A 106 -6.91 6.76 -6.03
C LYS A 106 -5.93 5.76 -6.65
N VAL A 107 -4.66 6.12 -6.71
CA VAL A 107 -3.57 5.21 -7.11
C VAL A 107 -2.55 5.05 -5.99
N VAL A 108 -1.86 3.93 -5.98
CA VAL A 108 -0.64 3.74 -5.18
C VAL A 108 0.53 4.26 -6.00
N HIS A 109 1.28 5.21 -5.45
CA HIS A 109 2.31 5.95 -6.18
C HIS A 109 3.71 5.72 -5.60
N ILE A 110 4.63 5.31 -6.44
CA ILE A 110 6.07 5.23 -6.19
C ILE A 110 6.71 6.46 -6.83
N PRO A 111 6.83 7.60 -6.12
CA PRO A 111 7.26 8.86 -6.73
C PRO A 111 8.74 8.91 -7.06
N GLN A 112 9.58 8.10 -6.40
CA GLN A 112 11.00 7.96 -6.68
C GLN A 112 11.41 6.48 -6.66
N ALA A 113 11.65 5.91 -7.85
CA ALA A 113 12.04 4.51 -7.99
C ALA A 113 13.29 4.15 -7.16
N GLN A 114 14.30 5.05 -7.11
CA GLN A 114 15.51 4.82 -6.31
C GLN A 114 15.23 4.77 -4.81
N SER A 115 14.37 5.66 -4.30
CA SER A 115 13.99 5.67 -2.89
C SER A 115 13.25 4.39 -2.50
N TYR A 116 12.37 3.89 -3.37
CA TYR A 116 11.67 2.63 -3.18
C TYR A 116 12.63 1.43 -3.11
N VAL A 117 13.60 1.35 -4.04
CA VAL A 117 14.64 0.32 -4.02
C VAL A 117 15.47 0.40 -2.72
N ASN A 118 15.87 1.59 -2.30
CA ASN A 118 16.63 1.79 -1.07
C ASN A 118 15.82 1.38 0.17
N LEU A 119 14.54 1.69 0.21
CA LEU A 119 13.64 1.30 1.30
C LEU A 119 13.59 -0.22 1.44
N LYS A 120 13.40 -0.94 0.33
CA LYS A 120 13.41 -2.41 0.32
C LYS A 120 14.76 -3.00 0.73
N ARG A 121 15.86 -2.44 0.28
CA ARG A 121 17.22 -2.88 0.68
C ARG A 121 17.48 -2.67 2.18
N SER A 122 16.96 -1.60 2.76
CA SER A 122 17.07 -1.35 4.20
C SER A 122 16.17 -2.26 5.05
N ASN A 123 15.15 -2.82 4.45
CA ASN A 123 14.15 -3.69 5.08
C ASN A 123 13.53 -3.11 6.37
N VAL A 124 13.36 -1.79 6.42
CA VAL A 124 12.77 -1.10 7.59
C VAL A 124 11.26 -0.89 7.48
N GLN A 125 10.68 -1.11 6.31
CA GLN A 125 9.25 -1.21 6.03
C GLN A 125 9.03 -2.36 5.04
N PRO A 126 9.05 -3.61 5.50
CA PRO A 126 9.06 -4.77 4.61
C PRO A 126 7.79 -4.87 3.75
N TYR A 127 6.65 -4.44 4.24
CA TYR A 127 5.33 -4.54 3.59
C TYR A 127 4.73 -3.18 3.21
N VAL A 128 5.55 -2.17 2.91
CA VAL A 128 5.09 -0.82 2.53
C VAL A 128 4.09 -0.82 1.36
N MET A 129 4.22 -1.72 0.39
CA MET A 129 3.25 -1.86 -0.71
C MET A 129 1.88 -2.32 -0.20
N LEU A 130 1.86 -3.25 0.76
CA LEU A 130 0.63 -3.69 1.42
C LEU A 130 0.00 -2.57 2.24
N HIS A 131 0.79 -1.77 2.93
CA HIS A 131 0.34 -0.59 3.66
C HIS A 131 -0.48 0.35 2.77
N GLU A 132 0.07 0.74 1.63
CA GLU A 132 -0.62 1.65 0.70
C GLU A 132 -1.81 0.98 0.00
N MET A 133 -1.73 -0.33 -0.28
CA MET A 133 -2.86 -1.10 -0.78
C MET A 133 -3.97 -1.22 0.26
N ALA A 134 -3.63 -1.28 1.55
CA ALA A 134 -4.62 -1.28 2.64
C ALA A 134 -5.36 0.07 2.72
N HIS A 135 -4.65 1.20 2.58
CA HIS A 135 -5.30 2.51 2.45
C HIS A 135 -6.27 2.56 1.27
N ALA A 136 -5.82 2.08 0.10
CA ALA A 136 -6.65 2.05 -1.10
C ALA A 136 -7.90 1.18 -0.92
N TRP A 137 -7.76 0.01 -0.29
CA TRP A 137 -8.87 -0.88 -0.02
C TRP A 137 -9.83 -0.28 1.03
N HIS A 138 -9.30 0.32 2.11
CA HIS A 138 -10.08 1.00 3.14
C HIS A 138 -10.92 2.14 2.54
N ASP A 139 -10.34 2.98 1.68
CA ASP A 139 -11.06 4.05 1.00
C ASP A 139 -12.13 3.55 0.03
N GLN A 140 -11.76 2.59 -0.85
CA GLN A 140 -12.56 2.25 -2.02
C GLN A 140 -13.56 1.11 -1.78
N VAL A 141 -13.36 0.26 -0.76
CA VAL A 141 -14.19 -0.93 -0.51
C VAL A 141 -15.07 -0.77 0.72
N ILE A 142 -14.54 -0.26 1.83
CA ILE A 142 -15.30 -0.12 3.09
C ILE A 142 -15.52 1.33 3.52
N THR A 143 -14.84 2.29 2.92
CA THR A 143 -14.78 3.72 3.26
C THR A 143 -14.00 4.04 4.54
N PHE A 144 -13.27 5.15 4.53
CA PHE A 144 -12.59 5.69 5.71
C PHE A 144 -13.53 6.09 6.86
N LYS A 145 -14.85 6.00 6.65
CA LYS A 145 -15.85 6.28 7.68
C LYS A 145 -16.40 5.02 8.34
N ASP A 146 -15.76 3.87 8.12
CA ASP A 146 -16.19 2.60 8.71
C ASP A 146 -16.23 2.71 10.25
N PRO A 147 -17.41 2.51 10.88
CA PRO A 147 -17.57 2.74 12.31
C PRO A 147 -16.86 1.67 13.16
N GLU A 148 -16.67 0.44 12.65
CA GLU A 148 -16.01 -0.63 13.36
C GLU A 148 -14.51 -0.34 13.51
N ILE A 149 -13.85 0.12 12.44
CA ILE A 149 -12.44 0.52 12.46
C ILE A 149 -12.23 1.78 13.32
N ILE A 150 -13.12 2.78 13.18
CA ILE A 150 -13.03 4.01 13.98
C ILE A 150 -13.19 3.71 15.48
N ALA A 151 -14.11 2.81 15.84
CA ALA A 151 -14.30 2.42 17.24
C ALA A 151 -13.08 1.67 17.80
N ALA A 152 -12.53 0.72 17.02
CA ALA A 152 -11.32 -0.01 17.40
C ALA A 152 -10.11 0.93 17.58
N TYR A 153 -9.91 1.87 16.66
CA TYR A 153 -8.88 2.90 16.79
C TYR A 153 -9.02 3.74 18.08
N ARG A 154 -10.23 4.20 18.40
CA ARG A 154 -10.48 4.95 19.65
C ARG A 154 -10.14 4.13 20.88
N ALA A 155 -10.56 2.86 20.91
CA ALA A 155 -10.22 1.95 22.00
C ALA A 155 -8.70 1.72 22.12
N ALA A 156 -7.98 1.61 20.99
CA ALA A 156 -6.53 1.51 20.96
C ALA A 156 -5.85 2.75 21.54
N VAL A 157 -6.31 3.95 21.19
CA VAL A 157 -5.81 5.23 21.75
C VAL A 157 -6.06 5.29 23.27
N GLU A 158 -7.27 4.97 23.72
CA GLU A 158 -7.65 5.00 25.15
C GLU A 158 -6.85 4.00 25.98
N SER A 159 -6.54 2.83 25.41
CA SER A 159 -5.80 1.77 26.10
C SER A 159 -4.33 2.09 26.35
N LYS A 160 -3.76 3.07 25.63
CA LYS A 160 -2.34 3.46 25.63
C LYS A 160 -1.34 2.34 25.29
N LYS A 161 -1.80 1.17 24.86
CA LYS A 161 -0.95 0.02 24.55
C LYS A 161 -0.01 0.23 23.38
N TYR A 162 -0.29 1.25 22.54
CA TYR A 162 0.53 1.65 21.39
C TYR A 162 1.39 2.90 21.64
N ASP A 163 1.36 3.47 22.85
CA ASP A 163 2.10 4.71 23.16
C ASP A 163 3.61 4.49 23.19
N GLU A 164 4.04 3.29 23.59
CA GLU A 164 5.45 2.93 23.68
C GLU A 164 5.65 1.46 23.25
N VAL A 165 6.02 1.26 21.99
CA VAL A 165 6.23 -0.05 21.38
C VAL A 165 7.61 -0.14 20.73
N LEU A 166 8.12 -1.35 20.54
CA LEU A 166 9.37 -1.58 19.85
C LEU A 166 9.19 -1.32 18.35
N HIS A 167 10.11 -0.54 17.78
CA HIS A 167 10.24 -0.38 16.32
C HIS A 167 11.41 -1.23 15.79
N MET A 168 11.36 -1.71 14.56
CA MET A 168 12.42 -2.54 13.93
C MET A 168 13.82 -1.95 14.03
N LYS A 169 13.96 -0.62 14.12
CA LYS A 169 15.24 0.08 14.39
C LYS A 169 15.70 -0.03 15.84
N ARG A 170 15.14 -0.93 16.65
CA ARG A 170 15.46 -1.16 18.06
C ARG A 170 15.26 0.06 18.97
N LYS A 171 14.25 0.87 18.68
CA LYS A 171 13.84 1.99 19.52
C LYS A 171 12.44 1.73 20.04
N SER A 172 12.21 2.03 21.32
CA SER A 172 10.87 2.19 21.85
C SER A 172 10.33 3.55 21.40
N THR A 173 9.13 3.58 20.86
CA THR A 173 8.51 4.80 20.35
C THR A 173 7.00 4.64 20.26
N ARG A 174 6.31 5.76 20.11
CA ARG A 174 4.87 5.78 19.81
C ARG A 174 4.63 5.13 18.45
N HIS A 175 3.68 4.21 18.41
CA HIS A 175 3.31 3.50 17.17
C HIS A 175 2.72 4.47 16.15
N TYR A 176 3.09 4.31 14.88
CA TYR A 176 2.57 5.15 13.78
C TYR A 176 1.06 5.00 13.59
N ALA A 177 0.50 3.82 13.89
CA ALA A 177 -0.94 3.55 13.92
C ALA A 177 -1.77 4.55 14.76
N LEU A 178 -1.15 5.24 15.74
CA LEU A 178 -1.83 6.25 16.54
C LEU A 178 -1.94 7.62 15.85
N THR A 179 -1.54 7.75 14.59
CA THR A 179 -1.70 8.96 13.78
C THR A 179 -3.17 9.24 13.50
N ASP A 180 -3.85 8.26 12.92
CA ASP A 180 -5.29 8.25 12.70
C ASP A 180 -5.80 6.82 12.46
N HIS A 181 -7.11 6.65 12.30
CA HIS A 181 -7.72 5.33 12.08
C HIS A 181 -7.36 4.69 10.74
N LYS A 182 -6.89 5.46 9.76
CA LYS A 182 -6.45 4.94 8.46
C LYS A 182 -5.08 4.29 8.60
N GLU A 183 -4.16 4.98 9.30
CA GLU A 183 -2.86 4.42 9.63
C GLU A 183 -3.00 3.20 10.57
N TYR A 184 -3.89 3.25 11.54
CA TYR A 184 -4.19 2.10 12.40
C TYR A 184 -4.62 0.87 11.58
N PHE A 185 -5.48 1.07 10.58
CA PHE A 185 -5.90 -0.01 9.70
C PHE A 185 -4.76 -0.54 8.82
N ALA A 186 -3.94 0.34 8.23
CA ALA A 186 -2.84 -0.05 7.36
C ALA A 186 -1.73 -0.79 8.14
N GLU A 187 -1.29 -0.25 9.28
CA GLU A 187 -0.30 -0.85 10.17
C GLU A 187 -0.76 -2.23 10.69
N GLY A 188 -2.02 -2.33 11.15
CA GLY A 188 -2.57 -3.61 11.57
C GLY A 188 -2.69 -4.61 10.43
N THR A 189 -2.95 -4.16 9.21
CA THR A 189 -2.95 -5.01 8.02
C THR A 189 -1.56 -5.57 7.74
N GLU A 190 -0.51 -4.77 7.87
CA GLU A 190 0.87 -5.27 7.75
C GLU A 190 1.17 -6.36 8.78
N ALA A 191 0.83 -6.14 10.05
CA ALA A 191 1.03 -7.14 11.10
C ALA A 191 0.17 -8.41 10.90
N TYR A 192 -1.05 -8.26 10.36
CA TYR A 192 -1.97 -9.37 10.15
C TYR A 192 -1.60 -10.25 8.96
N VAL A 193 -1.21 -9.64 7.84
CA VAL A 193 -0.94 -10.32 6.55
C VAL A 193 0.53 -10.64 6.39
N GLY A 194 1.42 -9.77 6.85
CA GLY A 194 2.85 -9.84 6.62
C GLY A 194 3.68 -9.55 7.86
N THR A 195 4.47 -8.49 7.81
CA THR A 195 5.32 -8.03 8.90
C THR A 195 5.29 -6.50 8.97
N ASN A 196 4.88 -5.97 10.11
CA ASN A 196 4.92 -4.54 10.41
C ASN A 196 6.31 -4.12 10.89
N ASP A 197 6.64 -2.85 10.80
CA ASP A 197 7.88 -2.28 11.32
C ASP A 197 7.78 -1.80 12.79
N PHE A 198 6.57 -1.74 13.35
CA PHE A 198 6.29 -1.54 14.78
C PHE A 198 5.68 -2.80 15.41
N TYR A 199 5.95 -3.02 16.71
CA TYR A 199 5.27 -4.04 17.49
C TYR A 199 3.80 -3.64 17.74
N PRO A 200 2.89 -4.61 17.42
CA PRO A 200 3.05 -6.02 17.06
C PRO A 200 3.52 -6.19 15.61
N PHE A 201 4.59 -6.99 15.43
CA PHE A 201 5.22 -7.18 14.12
C PHE A 201 4.47 -8.18 13.25
N VAL A 202 3.86 -9.20 13.85
CA VAL A 202 3.24 -10.33 13.15
C VAL A 202 1.89 -10.70 13.77
N ARG A 203 1.08 -11.44 13.03
CA ARG A 203 -0.30 -11.82 13.39
C ARG A 203 -0.47 -12.44 14.78
N PRO A 204 0.36 -13.40 15.25
CA PRO A 204 0.21 -13.92 16.60
C PRO A 204 0.39 -12.85 17.68
N GLU A 205 1.37 -11.96 17.51
CA GLU A 205 1.59 -10.84 18.42
C GLU A 205 0.43 -9.85 18.39
N LEU A 206 -0.11 -9.54 17.20
CA LEU A 206 -1.30 -8.70 17.06
C LEU A 206 -2.50 -9.30 17.77
N LYS A 207 -2.68 -10.62 17.68
CA LYS A 207 -3.76 -11.31 18.37
C LYS A 207 -3.68 -11.19 19.89
N GLU A 208 -2.47 -11.21 20.46
CA GLU A 208 -2.24 -11.02 21.88
C GLU A 208 -2.36 -9.55 22.30
N HIS A 209 -1.79 -8.66 21.52
CA HIS A 209 -1.72 -7.24 21.81
C HIS A 209 -3.05 -6.52 21.61
N ASP A 210 -3.76 -6.83 20.51
CA ASP A 210 -5.04 -6.24 20.14
C ASP A 210 -6.03 -7.27 19.55
N PRO A 211 -6.60 -8.15 20.41
CA PRO A 211 -7.46 -9.23 19.96
C PRO A 211 -8.73 -8.75 19.25
N GLN A 212 -9.26 -7.59 19.63
CA GLN A 212 -10.43 -7.00 18.96
C GLN A 212 -10.09 -6.58 17.53
N PHE A 213 -8.98 -5.89 17.36
CA PHE A 213 -8.55 -5.46 16.03
C PHE A 213 -8.13 -6.66 15.15
N HIS A 214 -7.44 -7.64 15.73
CA HIS A 214 -7.16 -8.90 15.05
C HIS A 214 -8.43 -9.55 14.47
N ALA A 215 -9.53 -9.60 15.26
CA ALA A 215 -10.78 -10.20 14.80
C ALA A 215 -11.43 -9.39 13.65
N ILE A 216 -11.33 -8.07 13.67
CA ILE A 216 -11.77 -7.20 12.57
C ILE A 216 -10.98 -7.49 11.29
N LEU A 217 -9.65 -7.58 11.40
CA LEU A 217 -8.79 -7.88 10.26
C LEU A 217 -9.01 -9.29 9.72
N GLU A 218 -9.26 -10.28 10.59
CA GLU A 218 -9.64 -11.65 10.16
C GLU A 218 -10.94 -11.66 9.35
N LYS A 219 -11.95 -10.90 9.77
CA LYS A 219 -13.21 -10.72 9.04
C LYS A 219 -12.98 -10.06 7.66
N ILE A 220 -12.08 -9.08 7.59
CA ILE A 220 -11.77 -8.32 6.39
C ILE A 220 -10.90 -9.13 5.43
N TRP A 221 -9.74 -9.59 5.87
CA TRP A 221 -8.74 -10.22 5.01
C TRP A 221 -8.91 -11.75 4.87
N GLY A 222 -9.72 -12.36 5.72
CA GLY A 222 -9.85 -13.81 5.81
C GLY A 222 -8.76 -14.44 6.69
N ARG A 223 -8.75 -15.76 6.73
CA ARG A 223 -7.68 -16.56 7.38
C ARG A 223 -6.66 -16.94 6.30
N PRO A 224 -5.47 -16.35 6.30
CA PRO A 224 -4.38 -16.79 5.43
C PRO A 224 -3.85 -18.14 5.85
#